data_3038989ef227b8fb6ad60aaa209702c1
#
_entry.id   3038989ef227b8fb6ad60aaa209702c1
#
_cell.length_a   1.000
_cell.length_b   1.000
_cell.length_c   1.000
_cell.angle_alpha   90.00
_cell.angle_beta   90.00
_cell.angle_gamma   90.00
#
_symmetry.space_group_name_H-M   'P 1'
#
loop_
_entity.id
_entity.type
_entity.pdbx_description
1 polymer ?
#
loop_
_entity_poly.entity_id
_entity_poly.type
_entity_poly.pdbx_seq_one_letter_code
_entity_poly.pdbx_strand_id
1 'polypeptide(L)'
;MALLVGKEYCKVDINGRFKFPNALKKQLEGDEMRFVVRDSDYADCLELWPYGSFMAEAEILQQRLNLYDKRDRRLLRKLSEGNIVELDASDRMMIPPEQKPRLHNAKDIVLQSMGKFIEVWDRDAYQRQDEENTDVATIANERLGSTGNVNGKDCGTNGVS
;
A
#
# COMPACT_ATOMS: atom_id res chain seq x y z
N MET A 1 -4.15 -1.93 -15.44
CA MET A 1 -4.66 -1.39 -14.18
C MET A 1 -3.91 -0.11 -13.81
N ALA A 2 -4.64 0.94 -13.56
CA ALA A 2 -4.03 2.22 -13.23
C ALA A 2 -3.44 2.20 -11.82
N LEU A 3 -2.36 2.93 -11.63
CA LEU A 3 -1.77 3.12 -10.32
C LEU A 3 -2.53 4.19 -9.55
N LEU A 4 -2.67 3.98 -8.26
CA LEU A 4 -3.36 4.92 -7.39
C LEU A 4 -2.41 6.03 -6.93
N VAL A 5 -2.94 7.25 -6.87
CA VAL A 5 -2.20 8.44 -6.45
C VAL A 5 -3.03 9.21 -5.42
N GLY A 6 -2.38 9.73 -4.42
CA GLY A 6 -2.99 10.65 -3.46
C GLY A 6 -2.80 10.27 -2.02
N LYS A 7 -2.98 11.25 -1.16
CA LYS A 7 -2.98 11.10 0.29
C LYS A 7 -4.23 11.76 0.83
N GLU A 8 -5.00 11.02 1.63
CA GLU A 8 -6.28 11.48 2.15
C GLU A 8 -6.36 11.30 3.65
N TYR A 9 -6.97 12.26 4.32
CA TYR A 9 -7.20 12.21 5.76
C TYR A 9 -8.63 11.79 6.02
N CYS A 10 -8.82 10.81 6.86
CA CYS A 10 -10.15 10.27 7.16
C CYS A 10 -10.37 10.19 8.67
N LYS A 11 -11.63 10.18 9.07
CA LYS A 11 -12.03 9.97 10.46
C LYS A 11 -12.74 8.64 10.59
N VAL A 12 -12.36 7.88 11.61
CA VAL A 12 -13.00 6.61 11.94
C VAL A 12 -14.09 6.89 12.96
N ASP A 13 -15.30 6.44 12.69
CA ASP A 13 -16.42 6.63 13.60
C ASP A 13 -16.38 5.61 14.74
N ILE A 14 -17.35 5.74 15.67
CA ILE A 14 -17.41 4.90 16.87
C ILE A 14 -17.59 3.41 16.52
N ASN A 15 -18.12 3.13 15.34
CA ASN A 15 -18.34 1.76 14.88
C ASN A 15 -17.15 1.18 14.11
N GLY A 16 -16.07 1.93 14.01
CA GLY A 16 -14.87 1.49 13.31
C GLY A 16 -14.94 1.64 11.80
N ARG A 17 -15.84 2.49 11.31
CA ARG A 17 -16.00 2.74 9.88
C ARG A 17 -15.46 4.11 9.50
N PHE A 18 -14.97 4.23 8.29
CA PHE A 18 -14.59 5.53 7.73
C PHE A 18 -15.15 5.64 6.32
N LYS A 19 -15.43 6.86 5.90
CA LYS A 19 -15.88 7.09 4.54
C LYS A 19 -14.70 6.99 3.59
N PHE A 20 -14.81 6.13 2.60
CA PHE A 20 -13.78 5.96 1.60
C PHE A 20 -13.69 7.24 0.75
N PRO A 21 -12.48 7.83 0.59
CA PRO A 21 -12.35 9.10 -0.14
C PRO A 21 -12.82 8.98 -1.59
N ASN A 22 -13.62 9.96 -2.01
CA ASN A 22 -14.16 10.00 -3.35
C ASN A 22 -13.06 10.10 -4.41
N ALA A 23 -11.97 10.80 -4.08
CA ALA A 23 -10.83 10.94 -4.98
C ALA A 23 -10.18 9.59 -5.30
N LEU A 24 -10.15 8.66 -4.34
CA LEU A 24 -9.64 7.31 -4.57
C LEU A 24 -10.69 6.44 -5.25
N LYS A 25 -11.94 6.59 -4.87
CA LYS A 25 -13.04 5.83 -5.48
C LYS A 25 -13.10 6.06 -6.99
N LYS A 26 -12.94 7.31 -7.42
CA LYS A 26 -12.94 7.65 -8.84
C LYS A 26 -11.81 6.96 -9.61
N GLN A 27 -10.66 6.78 -8.98
CA GLN A 27 -9.54 6.09 -9.61
C GLN A 27 -9.78 4.58 -9.74
N LEU A 28 -10.75 4.05 -8.99
CA LEU A 28 -11.10 2.64 -9.00
C LEU A 28 -12.41 2.37 -9.77
N GLU A 29 -12.87 3.33 -10.55
CA GLU A 29 -14.08 3.16 -11.36
C GLU A 29 -13.95 1.93 -12.27
N GLY A 30 -15.02 1.14 -12.33
CA GLY A 30 -15.04 -0.10 -13.09
C GLY A 30 -14.56 -1.31 -12.32
N ASP A 31 -13.89 -1.10 -11.20
CA ASP A 31 -13.46 -2.18 -10.32
C ASP A 31 -14.51 -2.44 -9.25
N GLU A 32 -14.52 -3.67 -8.72
CA GLU A 32 -15.35 -3.95 -7.54
C GLU A 32 -14.83 -3.14 -6.36
N MET A 33 -15.74 -2.57 -5.58
CA MET A 33 -15.38 -1.87 -4.34
C MET A 33 -15.15 -2.88 -3.23
N ARG A 34 -14.26 -3.82 -3.49
CA ARG A 34 -13.87 -4.92 -2.60
C ARG A 34 -12.36 -4.86 -2.44
N PHE A 35 -11.90 -5.06 -1.21
CA PHE A 35 -10.50 -4.86 -0.86
C PHE A 35 -10.01 -5.96 0.05
N VAL A 36 -8.71 -6.19 0.03
CA VAL A 36 -8.03 -7.04 1.01
C VAL A 36 -7.29 -6.11 1.96
N VAL A 37 -7.59 -6.22 3.25
CA VAL A 37 -6.93 -5.45 4.31
C VAL A 37 -5.99 -6.39 5.05
N ARG A 38 -4.73 -6.02 5.12
CA ARG A 38 -3.73 -6.83 5.80
C ARG A 38 -2.75 -5.95 6.57
N ASP A 39 -2.13 -6.54 7.59
CA ASP A 39 -1.07 -5.85 8.31
C ASP A 39 0.15 -5.75 7.40
N SER A 40 0.77 -4.58 7.37
CA SER A 40 2.02 -4.41 6.63
C SER A 40 3.15 -5.16 7.34
N ASP A 41 4.01 -5.78 6.56
CA ASP A 41 5.25 -6.39 7.07
C ASP A 41 6.41 -5.40 7.07
N TYR A 42 6.21 -4.21 6.52
CA TYR A 42 7.29 -3.24 6.30
C TYR A 42 7.16 -1.96 7.11
N ALA A 43 5.97 -1.70 7.65
CA ALA A 43 5.71 -0.45 8.36
C ALA A 43 4.59 -0.66 9.39
N ASP A 44 4.45 0.29 10.30
CA ASP A 44 3.42 0.24 11.34
C ASP A 44 2.09 0.76 10.80
N CYS A 45 1.53 0.05 9.84
CA CYS A 45 0.29 0.42 9.17
C CYS A 45 -0.44 -0.79 8.62
N LEU A 46 -1.63 -0.57 8.11
CA LEU A 46 -2.36 -1.56 7.32
C LEU A 46 -2.12 -1.32 5.84
N GLU A 47 -2.24 -2.37 5.07
CA GLU A 47 -2.27 -2.28 3.61
C GLU A 47 -3.69 -2.59 3.15
N LEU A 48 -4.21 -1.72 2.31
CA LEU A 48 -5.53 -1.86 1.72
C LEU A 48 -5.35 -2.07 0.22
N TRP A 49 -5.59 -3.29 -0.22
CA TRP A 49 -5.39 -3.68 -1.61
C TRP A 49 -6.73 -3.78 -2.34
N PRO A 50 -6.93 -3.06 -3.45
CA PRO A 50 -8.06 -3.39 -4.32
C PRO A 50 -8.00 -4.88 -4.67
N TYR A 51 -9.15 -5.54 -4.66
CA TYR A 51 -9.19 -7.01 -4.77
C TYR A 51 -8.47 -7.52 -6.02
N GLY A 52 -8.72 -6.90 -7.16
CA GLY A 52 -8.07 -7.31 -8.41
C GLY A 52 -6.55 -7.13 -8.38
N SER A 53 -6.08 -6.04 -7.77
CA SER A 53 -4.64 -5.79 -7.62
C SER A 53 -3.99 -6.83 -6.71
N PHE A 54 -4.67 -7.17 -5.63
CA PHE A 54 -4.17 -8.19 -4.71
C PHE A 54 -4.07 -9.55 -5.37
N MET A 55 -5.10 -9.93 -6.12
CA MET A 55 -5.10 -11.23 -6.82
C MET A 55 -4.01 -11.31 -7.88
N ALA A 56 -3.78 -10.22 -8.60
CA ALA A 56 -2.70 -10.18 -9.59
C ALA A 56 -1.33 -10.34 -8.92
N GLU A 57 -1.12 -9.67 -7.79
CA GLU A 57 0.12 -9.80 -7.03
C GLU A 57 0.28 -11.20 -6.46
N ALA A 58 -0.80 -11.76 -5.92
CA ALA A 58 -0.80 -13.11 -5.37
C ALA A 58 -0.44 -14.16 -6.42
N GLU A 59 -0.92 -14.01 -7.63
CA GLU A 59 -0.57 -14.91 -8.73
C GLU A 59 0.92 -14.89 -9.04
N ILE A 60 1.52 -13.70 -9.06
CA ILE A 60 2.96 -13.54 -9.30
C ILE A 60 3.74 -14.26 -8.21
N LEU A 61 3.34 -14.08 -6.95
CA LEU A 61 4.00 -14.71 -5.81
C LEU A 61 3.84 -16.23 -5.83
N GLN A 62 2.66 -16.73 -6.17
CA GLN A 62 2.40 -18.16 -6.30
C GLN A 62 3.34 -18.81 -7.31
N GLN A 63 3.62 -18.14 -8.42
CA GLN A 63 4.52 -18.65 -9.45
C GLN A 63 5.98 -18.65 -9.01
N ARG A 64 6.36 -17.72 -8.15
CA ARG A 64 7.74 -17.58 -7.70
C ARG A 64 8.09 -18.45 -6.50
N LEU A 65 7.11 -18.78 -5.66
CA LEU A 65 7.33 -19.50 -4.43
C LEU A 65 7.20 -21.01 -4.64
N ASN A 66 8.05 -21.75 -3.95
CA ASN A 66 8.00 -23.22 -3.94
C ASN A 66 7.16 -23.66 -2.74
N LEU A 67 5.99 -24.24 -3.02
CA LEU A 67 5.07 -24.68 -1.97
C LEU A 67 5.63 -25.81 -1.10
N TYR A 68 6.67 -26.47 -1.55
CA TYR A 68 7.31 -27.57 -0.81
C TYR A 68 8.49 -27.12 0.01
N ASP A 69 8.84 -25.85 -0.03
CA ASP A 69 9.90 -25.26 0.76
C ASP A 69 9.28 -24.60 2.01
N LYS A 70 9.84 -24.91 3.17
CA LYS A 70 9.31 -24.40 4.45
C LYS A 70 9.35 -22.87 4.55
N ARG A 71 10.41 -22.27 4.05
CA ARG A 71 10.59 -20.80 4.11
C ARG A 71 9.61 -20.12 3.20
N ASP A 72 9.43 -20.64 1.99
CA ASP A 72 8.47 -20.12 1.03
C ASP A 72 7.04 -20.27 1.54
N ARG A 73 6.73 -21.41 2.19
CA ARG A 73 5.41 -21.61 2.78
C ARG A 73 5.14 -20.64 3.93
N ARG A 74 6.16 -20.33 4.73
CA ARG A 74 6.00 -19.33 5.79
C ARG A 74 5.69 -17.96 5.21
N LEU A 75 6.40 -17.57 4.16
CA LEU A 75 6.16 -16.31 3.47
C LEU A 75 4.75 -16.28 2.87
N LEU A 76 4.37 -17.34 2.18
CA LEU A 76 3.05 -17.42 1.57
C LEU A 76 1.93 -17.36 2.61
N ARG A 77 2.13 -18.02 3.75
CA ARG A 77 1.16 -17.98 4.85
C ARG A 77 0.99 -16.56 5.36
N LYS A 78 2.09 -15.84 5.52
CA LYS A 78 2.07 -14.46 6.00
C LYS A 78 1.39 -13.52 4.98
N LEU A 79 1.71 -13.67 3.70
CA LEU A 79 1.14 -12.86 2.65
C LEU A 79 -0.35 -13.12 2.43
N SER A 80 -0.82 -14.31 2.85
CA SER A 80 -2.22 -14.70 2.71
C SER A 80 -3.08 -14.30 3.90
N GLU A 81 -2.49 -13.76 4.96
CA GLU A 81 -3.24 -13.23 6.08
C GLU A 81 -3.90 -11.92 5.66
N GLY A 82 -5.18 -11.80 5.93
CA GLY A 82 -5.90 -10.58 5.58
C GLY A 82 -7.40 -10.80 5.65
N ASN A 83 -8.12 -9.71 5.54
CA ASN A 83 -9.58 -9.71 5.57
C ASN A 83 -10.11 -9.09 4.30
N ILE A 84 -11.13 -9.70 3.72
CA ILE A 84 -11.82 -9.13 2.57
C ILE A 84 -12.91 -8.23 3.10
N VAL A 85 -12.90 -6.97 2.66
CA VAL A 85 -13.89 -5.99 3.06
C VAL A 85 -14.51 -5.34 1.83
N GLU A 86 -15.75 -4.91 1.97
CA GLU A 86 -16.47 -4.22 0.90
C GLU A 86 -16.97 -2.87 1.43
N LEU A 87 -17.11 -1.91 0.53
CA LEU A 87 -17.78 -0.67 0.88
C LEU A 87 -19.28 -0.93 1.07
N ASP A 88 -19.86 -0.29 2.06
CA ASP A 88 -21.33 -0.36 2.24
C ASP A 88 -22.01 0.62 1.27
N ALA A 89 -23.35 0.68 1.33
CA ALA A 89 -24.14 1.53 0.45
C ALA A 89 -23.82 3.02 0.59
N SER A 90 -23.19 3.41 1.70
CA SER A 90 -22.81 4.80 1.97
C SER A 90 -21.32 5.06 1.69
N ASP A 91 -20.66 4.14 1.00
CA ASP A 91 -19.23 4.21 0.70
C ASP A 91 -18.35 4.20 1.95
N ARG A 92 -18.80 3.57 3.00
CA ARG A 92 -18.04 3.41 4.23
C ARG A 92 -17.38 2.04 4.29
N MET A 93 -16.18 2.03 4.82
CA MET A 93 -15.41 0.81 5.00
C MET A 93 -15.23 0.54 6.49
N MET A 94 -15.45 -0.70 6.90
CA MET A 94 -15.18 -1.11 8.27
C MET A 94 -13.75 -1.62 8.39
N ILE A 95 -13.02 -1.08 9.35
CA ILE A 95 -11.70 -1.63 9.71
C ILE A 95 -11.99 -2.91 10.51
N PRO A 96 -11.44 -4.06 10.08
CA PRO A 96 -11.64 -5.29 10.83
C PRO A 96 -11.22 -5.12 12.29
N PRO A 97 -12.05 -5.53 13.25
CA PRO A 97 -11.75 -5.29 14.67
C PRO A 97 -10.40 -5.81 15.13
N GLU A 98 -9.96 -6.96 14.64
CA GLU A 98 -8.67 -7.54 14.98
C GLU A 98 -7.48 -6.76 14.42
N GLN A 99 -7.72 -5.88 13.45
CA GLN A 99 -6.68 -5.06 12.84
C GLN A 99 -6.66 -3.62 13.37
N LYS A 100 -7.64 -3.22 14.16
CA LYS A 100 -7.66 -1.90 14.78
C LYS A 100 -6.42 -1.59 15.62
N PRO A 101 -5.88 -2.54 16.38
CA PRO A 101 -4.65 -2.26 17.16
C PRO A 101 -3.46 -1.85 16.31
N ARG A 102 -3.39 -2.30 15.06
CA ARG A 102 -2.31 -1.87 14.15
C ARG A 102 -2.40 -0.36 13.88
N LEU A 103 -3.58 0.22 13.96
CA LEU A 103 -3.80 1.64 13.83
C LEU A 103 -3.84 2.35 15.19
N HIS A 104 -3.44 1.66 16.28
CA HIS A 104 -3.46 2.20 17.64
C HIS A 104 -4.86 2.68 18.06
N ASN A 105 -5.89 2.06 17.51
CA ASN A 105 -7.30 2.45 17.72
C ASN A 105 -7.55 3.93 17.42
N ALA A 106 -6.83 4.48 16.44
CA ALA A 106 -6.88 5.90 16.10
C ALA A 106 -8.24 6.29 15.53
N LYS A 107 -8.65 7.51 15.84
CA LYS A 107 -9.84 8.12 15.23
C LYS A 107 -9.49 8.88 13.96
N ASP A 108 -8.27 9.35 13.85
CA ASP A 108 -7.78 10.06 12.68
C ASP A 108 -6.76 9.18 11.97
N ILE A 109 -7.02 8.91 10.71
CA ILE A 109 -6.17 8.03 9.89
C ILE A 109 -5.76 8.74 8.61
N VAL A 110 -4.68 8.25 8.01
CA VAL A 110 -4.18 8.72 6.73
C VAL A 110 -4.19 7.55 5.76
N LEU A 111 -4.75 7.78 4.58
CA LEU A 111 -4.68 6.84 3.47
C LEU A 111 -3.64 7.36 2.50
N GLN A 112 -2.55 6.63 2.36
CA GLN A 112 -1.46 6.98 1.46
C GLN A 112 -1.41 6.00 0.29
N SER A 113 -1.65 6.49 -0.90
CA SER A 113 -1.57 5.66 -2.10
C SER A 113 -0.13 5.23 -2.37
N MET A 114 0.03 3.95 -2.69
CA MET A 114 1.33 3.33 -2.97
C MET A 114 1.35 2.71 -4.37
N GLY A 115 0.56 3.22 -5.28
CA GLY A 115 0.43 2.68 -6.62
C GLY A 115 -0.54 1.52 -6.67
N LYS A 116 -0.12 0.32 -6.33
CA LYS A 116 -0.96 -0.89 -6.41
C LYS A 116 -1.88 -1.06 -5.22
N PHE A 117 -1.60 -0.39 -4.12
CA PHE A 117 -2.35 -0.50 -2.89
C PHE A 117 -2.31 0.81 -2.12
N ILE A 118 -3.00 0.85 -0.99
CA ILE A 118 -3.10 2.04 -0.13
C ILE A 118 -2.61 1.65 1.26
N GLU A 119 -1.70 2.44 1.83
CA GLU A 119 -1.35 2.29 3.24
C GLU A 119 -2.36 3.05 4.09
N VAL A 120 -2.79 2.44 5.17
CA VAL A 120 -3.67 3.07 6.15
C VAL A 120 -2.91 3.21 7.45
N TRP A 121 -2.74 4.45 7.89
CA TRP A 121 -1.91 4.79 9.05
C TRP A 121 -2.73 5.49 10.11
N ASP A 122 -2.40 5.23 11.37
CA ASP A 122 -2.69 6.18 12.44
C ASP A 122 -2.01 7.51 12.04
N ARG A 123 -2.75 8.60 12.09
CA ARG A 123 -2.25 9.90 11.66
C ARG A 123 -0.97 10.31 12.38
N ASP A 124 -0.91 10.11 13.69
CA ASP A 124 0.28 10.47 14.48
C ASP A 124 1.47 9.59 14.12
N ALA A 125 1.24 8.30 13.91
CA ALA A 125 2.30 7.38 13.47
C ALA A 125 2.82 7.76 12.09
N TYR A 126 1.93 8.14 11.18
CA TYR A 126 2.32 8.60 9.85
C TYR A 126 3.21 9.83 9.94
N GLN A 127 2.81 10.79 10.77
CA GLN A 127 3.54 12.03 10.95
C GLN A 127 4.94 11.76 11.49
N ARG A 128 5.07 10.87 12.47
CA ARG A 128 6.37 10.51 13.05
C ARG A 128 7.29 9.86 12.02
N GLN A 129 6.80 8.92 11.24
CA GLN A 129 7.63 8.25 10.24
C GLN A 129 8.06 9.22 9.12
N ASP A 130 7.21 10.18 8.79
CA ASP A 130 7.53 11.17 7.78
C ASP A 130 8.62 12.14 8.28
N GLU A 131 8.56 12.52 9.54
CA GLU A 131 9.57 13.37 10.16
C GLU A 131 10.91 12.69 10.39
N GLU A 132 10.88 11.41 10.74
CA GLU A 132 12.08 10.60 10.93
C GLU A 132 12.76 10.30 9.61
N ASN A 133 12.05 10.50 8.54
CA ASN A 133 12.53 10.11 7.25
C ASN A 133 13.63 11.05 6.78
N THR A 134 14.70 10.43 6.42
CA THR A 134 15.84 11.09 5.85
C THR A 134 15.53 11.60 4.46
N ASP A 135 16.46 12.34 3.95
CA ASP A 135 16.43 12.97 2.65
C ASP A 135 15.93 12.04 1.54
N VAL A 136 14.72 12.27 1.08
CA VAL A 136 14.09 11.51 0.00
C VAL A 136 14.92 11.59 -1.29
N ALA A 137 15.54 12.74 -1.53
CA ALA A 137 16.38 12.91 -2.72
C ALA A 137 17.58 11.97 -2.70
N THR A 138 18.18 11.76 -1.54
CA THR A 138 19.29 10.81 -1.41
C THR A 138 18.84 9.39 -1.71
N ILE A 139 17.69 8.99 -1.16
CA ILE A 139 17.12 7.65 -1.43
C ILE A 139 16.82 7.50 -2.91
N ALA A 140 16.22 8.51 -3.50
CA ALA A 140 15.89 8.49 -4.93
C ALA A 140 17.16 8.35 -5.79
N ASN A 141 18.21 9.06 -5.45
CA ASN A 141 19.48 8.98 -6.16
C ASN A 141 20.09 7.59 -6.05
N GLU A 142 20.02 6.96 -4.89
CA GLU A 142 20.54 5.60 -4.68
C GLU A 142 19.75 4.57 -5.47
N ARG A 143 18.43 4.68 -5.49
CA ARG A 143 17.55 3.68 -6.11
C ARG A 143 17.33 3.89 -7.60
N LEU A 144 17.31 5.13 -8.04
CA LEU A 144 16.96 5.50 -9.41
C LEU A 144 18.15 6.10 -10.15
N GLY A 145 19.11 6.67 -9.43
CA GLY A 145 20.26 7.32 -10.01
C GLY A 145 21.17 6.40 -10.79
N SER A 146 21.26 5.12 -10.42
CA SER A 146 22.07 4.16 -11.17
C SER A 146 21.57 4.00 -12.60
N THR A 147 20.25 3.98 -12.78
CA THR A 147 19.64 3.94 -14.10
C THR A 147 19.90 5.24 -14.85
N GLY A 148 19.75 6.35 -14.16
CA GLY A 148 20.05 7.66 -14.73
C GLY A 148 21.51 7.80 -15.10
N ASN A 149 22.39 7.30 -14.26
CA ASN A 149 23.85 7.36 -14.53
C ASN A 149 24.23 6.54 -15.76
N VAL A 150 23.64 5.36 -15.92
CA VAL A 150 23.88 4.54 -17.11
C VAL A 150 23.45 5.29 -18.36
N ASN A 151 22.29 5.89 -18.32
CA ASN A 151 21.80 6.67 -19.45
C ASN A 151 22.67 7.90 -19.68
N GLY A 152 23.11 8.53 -18.63
CA GLY A 152 24.00 9.67 -18.71
C GLY A 152 25.35 9.32 -19.31
N LYS A 153 25.87 8.17 -18.93
CA LYS A 153 27.14 7.68 -19.49
C LYS A 153 27.00 7.42 -20.97
N ASP A 154 25.94 6.76 -21.37
CA ASP A 154 25.68 6.48 -22.76
C ASP A 154 25.59 7.77 -23.58
N CYS A 155 24.86 8.72 -23.07
CA CYS A 155 24.78 10.04 -23.72
C CYS A 155 26.12 10.74 -23.74
N GLY A 156 26.87 10.67 -22.64
CA GLY A 156 28.19 11.26 -22.55
C GLY A 156 29.17 10.65 -23.53
N THR A 157 29.16 9.36 -23.65
CA THR A 157 30.00 8.64 -24.58
C THR A 157 29.71 9.07 -26.02
N ASN A 158 28.43 9.13 -26.34
CA ASN A 158 28.03 9.58 -27.67
C ASN A 158 28.44 11.03 -27.94
N GLY A 159 28.31 11.84 -26.92
CA GLY A 159 28.71 13.25 -27.05
C GLY A 159 30.20 13.45 -27.22
N VAL A 160 30.98 12.59 -26.62
CA VAL A 160 32.44 12.67 -26.69
C VAL A 160 32.94 12.17 -28.03
N SER A 161 32.31 11.18 -28.56
CA SER A 161 32.70 10.62 -29.84
C SER A 161 32.22 11.45 -31.02
#